data_6009749fc91cf7362b4bea502ed5c339
#
_entry.id   6009749fc91cf7362b4bea502ed5c339
#
_cell.length_a   1.000
_cell.length_b   1.000
_cell.length_c   1.000
_cell.angle_alpha   90.00
_cell.angle_beta   90.00
_cell.angle_gamma   90.00
#
_symmetry.space_group_name_H-M   'P 1'
#
loop_
_entity.id
_entity.type
_entity.pdbx_description
1 polymer ?
#
loop_
_entity_poly.entity_id
_entity_poly.type
_entity_poly.pdbx_seq_one_letter_code
_entity_poly.pdbx_strand_id
1 'polypeptide(L)'
;MMSSLSSEEMSAQRSDFGLRLSNSMAQYGPLCVGIDPHRQLLTDWGYNVDALGAELYSMRMLQAANGRAAAVKFQFSMFERYGSKGIAALERVLYAARQMGIITIVDCLHGGLPTTVSAFADVYFKPRSPLLADAITLLPYYGARSLGGVINDALNNGRGVFIASLTSNQEGASLQTAIRQAGEYKGRTVAYGIASTAQKFNKGNDGMGSVCLLYTSPSPRDRSVSR
;
A
#
# COMPACT_ATOMS: atom_id res chain seq x y z
N MET A 1 9.41 -24.33 27.47
CA MET A 1 10.10 -23.04 27.40
C MET A 1 10.22 -22.68 25.89
N MET A 2 9.32 -21.84 25.39
CA MET A 2 9.44 -21.30 24.03
C MET A 2 10.38 -20.11 24.11
N SER A 3 11.56 -20.25 23.53
CA SER A 3 12.53 -19.15 23.41
C SER A 3 11.89 -18.08 22.52
N SER A 4 11.68 -16.89 23.07
CA SER A 4 11.29 -15.73 22.28
C SER A 4 12.47 -15.37 21.38
N LEU A 5 12.30 -15.54 20.07
CA LEU A 5 13.24 -15.07 19.06
C LEU A 5 13.48 -13.56 19.25
N SER A 6 14.70 -13.10 19.10
CA SER A 6 15.03 -11.69 19.12
C SER A 6 14.35 -10.96 17.96
N SER A 7 14.16 -9.64 18.09
CA SER A 7 13.52 -8.83 17.03
C SER A 7 14.31 -8.85 15.69
N GLU A 8 15.62 -9.13 15.75
CA GLU A 8 16.49 -9.30 14.58
C GLU A 8 16.32 -10.67 13.91
N GLU A 9 16.17 -11.74 14.71
CA GLU A 9 15.87 -13.09 14.19
C GLU A 9 14.46 -13.17 13.58
N MET A 10 13.48 -12.46 14.13
CA MET A 10 12.15 -12.33 13.53
C MET A 10 12.15 -11.53 12.22
N SER A 11 13.04 -10.58 12.05
CA SER A 11 13.23 -9.83 10.79
C SER A 11 13.92 -10.67 9.73
N ALA A 12 14.94 -11.44 10.09
CA ALA A 12 15.69 -12.31 9.18
C ALA A 12 14.88 -13.52 8.67
N GLN A 13 13.81 -13.91 9.35
CA GLN A 13 12.95 -15.04 8.95
C GLN A 13 11.73 -14.62 8.12
N ARG A 14 11.49 -13.31 7.92
CA ARG A 14 10.33 -12.87 7.17
C ARG A 14 10.62 -12.93 5.67
N SER A 15 9.91 -13.80 4.96
CA SER A 15 9.98 -13.84 3.50
C SER A 15 9.60 -12.49 2.88
N ASP A 16 10.24 -12.17 1.76
CA ASP A 16 9.99 -10.98 0.96
C ASP A 16 8.49 -10.76 0.69
N PHE A 17 8.07 -9.48 0.73
CA PHE A 17 6.67 -9.10 0.48
C PHE A 17 6.18 -9.62 -0.87
N GLY A 18 6.97 -9.49 -1.94
CA GLY A 18 6.61 -9.97 -3.27
C GLY A 18 6.29 -11.46 -3.29
N LEU A 19 7.13 -12.29 -2.63
CA LEU A 19 6.90 -13.72 -2.49
C LEU A 19 5.62 -14.02 -1.70
N ARG A 20 5.40 -13.33 -0.57
CA ARG A 20 4.18 -13.52 0.24
C ARG A 20 2.91 -13.15 -0.54
N LEU A 21 2.94 -12.05 -1.29
CA LEU A 21 1.84 -11.62 -2.12
C LEU A 21 1.59 -12.62 -3.25
N SER A 22 2.63 -13.07 -3.94
CA SER A 22 2.53 -14.08 -4.99
C SER A 22 1.91 -15.38 -4.49
N ASN A 23 2.33 -15.88 -3.34
CA ASN A 23 1.78 -17.08 -2.72
C ASN A 23 0.31 -16.89 -2.33
N SER A 24 -0.04 -15.73 -1.78
CA SER A 24 -1.43 -15.40 -1.44
C SER A 24 -2.32 -15.32 -2.69
N MET A 25 -1.80 -14.73 -3.77
CA MET A 25 -2.50 -14.70 -5.07
C MET A 25 -2.68 -16.09 -5.69
N ALA A 26 -1.70 -16.97 -5.56
CA ALA A 26 -1.80 -18.34 -6.00
C ALA A 26 -2.87 -19.13 -5.23
N GLN A 27 -3.04 -18.83 -3.93
CA GLN A 27 -4.00 -19.51 -3.07
C GLN A 27 -5.43 -18.96 -3.18
N TYR A 28 -5.59 -17.62 -3.24
CA TYR A 28 -6.90 -16.95 -3.13
C TYR A 28 -7.31 -16.19 -4.41
N GLY A 29 -6.52 -16.27 -5.48
CA GLY A 29 -6.71 -15.45 -6.67
C GLY A 29 -6.18 -14.02 -6.51
N PRO A 30 -6.13 -13.23 -7.59
CA PRO A 30 -5.48 -11.89 -7.60
C PRO A 30 -6.35 -10.76 -7.03
N LEU A 31 -7.34 -11.07 -6.20
CA LEU A 31 -8.23 -10.07 -5.63
C LEU A 31 -7.55 -9.33 -4.48
N CYS A 32 -7.54 -7.99 -4.55
CA CYS A 32 -7.27 -7.10 -3.42
C CYS A 32 -8.55 -6.36 -3.05
N VAL A 33 -9.04 -6.55 -1.82
CA VAL A 33 -10.28 -5.91 -1.35
C VAL A 33 -9.98 -4.53 -0.81
N GLY A 34 -10.63 -3.48 -1.35
CA GLY A 34 -10.61 -2.12 -0.81
C GLY A 34 -11.47 -2.02 0.44
N ILE A 35 -10.90 -1.44 1.50
CA ILE A 35 -11.61 -1.13 2.75
C ILE A 35 -11.62 0.39 2.92
N ASP A 36 -12.64 0.99 2.35
CA ASP A 36 -12.78 2.43 2.20
C ASP A 36 -14.10 2.87 2.88
N PRO A 37 -14.10 3.12 4.22
CA PRO A 37 -15.32 3.44 4.98
C PRO A 37 -15.85 4.85 4.64
N HIS A 38 -16.40 4.99 3.43
CA HIS A 38 -17.09 6.20 2.98
C HIS A 38 -18.32 6.47 3.83
N ARG A 39 -18.65 7.76 4.04
CA ARG A 39 -19.82 8.18 4.84
C ARG A 39 -21.09 7.47 4.41
N GLN A 40 -21.34 7.41 3.10
CA GLN A 40 -22.54 6.77 2.55
C GLN A 40 -22.56 5.27 2.87
N LEU A 41 -21.44 4.56 2.70
CA LEU A 41 -21.36 3.12 3.02
C LEU A 41 -21.61 2.87 4.51
N LEU A 42 -21.07 3.69 5.41
CA LEU A 42 -21.36 3.57 6.84
C LEU A 42 -22.84 3.72 7.12
N THR A 43 -23.48 4.74 6.55
CA THR A 43 -24.93 4.98 6.71
C THR A 43 -25.74 3.82 6.13
N ASP A 44 -25.44 3.37 4.93
CA ASP A 44 -26.18 2.29 4.24
C ASP A 44 -26.09 0.96 5.00
N TRP A 45 -24.99 0.75 5.74
CA TRP A 45 -24.79 -0.42 6.58
C TRP A 45 -25.27 -0.25 8.03
N GLY A 46 -25.90 0.89 8.36
CA GLY A 46 -26.43 1.19 9.69
C GLY A 46 -25.38 1.53 10.75
N TYR A 47 -24.16 1.92 10.33
CA TYR A 47 -23.12 2.39 11.23
C TYR A 47 -23.16 3.92 11.38
N ASN A 48 -22.71 4.41 12.53
CA ASN A 48 -22.46 5.83 12.71
C ASN A 48 -21.33 6.31 11.81
N VAL A 49 -21.40 7.59 11.38
CA VAL A 49 -20.36 8.22 10.56
C VAL A 49 -19.26 8.80 11.49
N ASP A 50 -18.56 7.91 12.17
CA ASP A 50 -17.49 8.22 13.13
C ASP A 50 -16.37 7.17 13.09
N ALA A 51 -15.37 7.31 13.96
CA ALA A 51 -14.23 6.39 14.02
C ALA A 51 -14.65 4.95 14.39
N LEU A 52 -15.65 4.78 15.26
CA LEU A 52 -16.15 3.47 15.66
C LEU A 52 -16.88 2.80 14.48
N GLY A 53 -17.73 3.54 13.77
CA GLY A 53 -18.40 3.02 12.58
C GLY A 53 -17.40 2.60 11.49
N ALA A 54 -16.35 3.40 11.26
CA ALA A 54 -15.28 3.04 10.33
C ALA A 54 -14.55 1.75 10.77
N GLU A 55 -14.29 1.58 12.06
CA GLU A 55 -13.70 0.36 12.62
C GLU A 55 -14.60 -0.86 12.42
N LEU A 56 -15.86 -0.77 12.81
CA LEU A 56 -16.81 -1.89 12.71
C LEU A 56 -17.03 -2.32 11.27
N TYR A 57 -17.20 -1.36 10.35
CA TYR A 57 -17.24 -1.63 8.92
C TYR A 57 -16.00 -2.37 8.44
N SER A 58 -14.81 -1.88 8.81
CA SER A 58 -13.53 -2.46 8.38
C SER A 58 -13.34 -3.87 8.92
N MET A 59 -13.71 -4.13 10.17
CA MET A 59 -13.68 -5.48 10.75
C MET A 59 -14.61 -6.45 10.02
N ARG A 60 -15.79 -5.99 9.62
CA ARG A 60 -16.73 -6.80 8.82
C ARG A 60 -16.15 -7.13 7.46
N MET A 61 -15.50 -6.15 6.79
CA MET A 61 -14.84 -6.35 5.51
C MET A 61 -13.65 -7.31 5.62
N LEU A 62 -12.85 -7.22 6.69
CA LEU A 62 -11.76 -8.18 6.96
C LEU A 62 -12.29 -9.60 7.10
N GLN A 63 -13.36 -9.80 7.88
CA GLN A 63 -13.99 -11.12 8.04
C GLN A 63 -14.46 -11.69 6.70
N ALA A 64 -15.04 -10.84 5.83
CA ALA A 64 -15.49 -11.26 4.52
C ALA A 64 -14.33 -11.58 3.55
N ALA A 65 -13.21 -10.85 3.65
CA ALA A 65 -12.02 -11.05 2.81
C ALA A 65 -11.16 -12.26 3.24
N ASN A 66 -11.24 -12.65 4.52
CA ASN A 66 -10.40 -13.71 5.08
C ASN A 66 -10.60 -15.05 4.34
N GLY A 67 -9.52 -15.61 3.83
CA GLY A 67 -9.52 -16.84 3.03
C GLY A 67 -10.14 -16.71 1.63
N ARG A 68 -10.42 -15.47 1.15
CA ARG A 68 -11.07 -15.21 -0.15
C ARG A 68 -10.38 -14.17 -1.02
N ALA A 69 -9.44 -13.43 -0.45
CA ALA A 69 -8.69 -12.38 -1.15
C ALA A 69 -7.20 -12.47 -0.84
N ALA A 70 -6.37 -12.14 -1.82
CA ALA A 70 -4.92 -12.16 -1.66
C ALA A 70 -4.42 -11.07 -0.70
N ALA A 71 -5.10 -9.92 -0.67
CA ALA A 71 -4.73 -8.79 0.18
C ALA A 71 -5.96 -7.92 0.48
N VAL A 72 -5.79 -7.02 1.45
CA VAL A 72 -6.72 -5.91 1.70
C VAL A 72 -5.98 -4.59 1.64
N LYS A 73 -6.65 -3.53 1.14
CA LYS A 73 -6.11 -2.19 1.05
C LYS A 73 -6.99 -1.21 1.82
N PHE A 74 -6.40 -0.55 2.82
CA PHE A 74 -7.07 0.46 3.64
C PHE A 74 -6.81 1.85 3.10
N GLN A 75 -7.86 2.61 2.82
CA GLN A 75 -7.73 4.02 2.45
C GLN A 75 -7.49 4.86 3.70
N PHE A 76 -6.26 5.31 3.89
CA PHE A 76 -5.81 6.01 5.11
C PHE A 76 -6.66 7.24 5.44
N SER A 77 -6.95 8.07 4.45
CA SER A 77 -7.74 9.30 4.62
C SER A 77 -9.16 9.06 5.17
N MET A 78 -9.72 7.87 4.98
CA MET A 78 -11.03 7.52 5.51
C MET A 78 -11.03 7.33 7.03
N PHE A 79 -9.86 7.07 7.61
CA PHE A 79 -9.63 7.00 9.06
C PHE A 79 -9.10 8.33 9.57
N GLU A 80 -8.13 8.93 8.87
CA GLU A 80 -7.51 10.20 9.22
C GLU A 80 -8.53 11.33 9.46
N ARG A 81 -9.64 11.35 8.71
CA ARG A 81 -10.72 12.32 8.88
C ARG A 81 -11.32 12.38 10.28
N TYR A 82 -11.15 11.34 11.08
CA TYR A 82 -11.65 11.27 12.46
C TYR A 82 -10.55 11.58 13.49
N GLY A 83 -9.40 12.11 13.03
CA GLY A 83 -8.25 12.46 13.88
C GLY A 83 -7.68 11.26 14.63
N SER A 84 -7.22 11.48 15.86
CA SER A 84 -6.58 10.43 16.66
C SER A 84 -7.48 9.20 16.90
N LYS A 85 -8.79 9.37 17.01
CA LYS A 85 -9.74 8.27 17.17
C LYS A 85 -9.79 7.39 15.91
N GLY A 86 -9.72 7.99 14.72
CA GLY A 86 -9.67 7.25 13.46
C GLY A 86 -8.36 6.52 13.27
N ILE A 87 -7.23 7.15 13.62
CA ILE A 87 -5.93 6.49 13.59
C ILE A 87 -5.91 5.28 14.54
N ALA A 88 -6.41 5.43 15.76
CA ALA A 88 -6.53 4.32 16.72
C ALA A 88 -7.46 3.19 16.20
N ALA A 89 -8.52 3.52 15.47
CA ALA A 89 -9.36 2.52 14.80
C ALA A 89 -8.57 1.75 13.74
N LEU A 90 -7.80 2.44 12.88
CA LEU A 90 -6.95 1.80 11.88
C LEU A 90 -5.88 0.89 12.52
N GLU A 91 -5.26 1.32 13.62
CA GLU A 91 -4.30 0.49 14.38
C GLU A 91 -4.92 -0.85 14.79
N ARG A 92 -6.14 -0.83 15.35
CA ARG A 92 -6.86 -2.05 15.76
C ARG A 92 -7.23 -2.94 14.58
N VAL A 93 -7.64 -2.35 13.48
CA VAL A 93 -8.01 -3.10 12.27
C VAL A 93 -6.78 -3.73 11.61
N LEU A 94 -5.66 -3.01 11.53
CA LEU A 94 -4.38 -3.55 11.04
C LEU A 94 -3.86 -4.68 11.97
N TYR A 95 -4.01 -4.51 13.28
CA TYR A 95 -3.67 -5.58 14.22
C TYR A 95 -4.52 -6.84 13.97
N ALA A 96 -5.84 -6.70 13.83
CA ALA A 96 -6.74 -7.80 13.54
C ALA A 96 -6.40 -8.50 12.22
N ALA A 97 -6.11 -7.74 11.15
CA ALA A 97 -5.70 -8.29 9.86
C ALA A 97 -4.43 -9.16 9.99
N ARG A 98 -3.44 -8.69 10.76
CA ARG A 98 -2.21 -9.46 11.04
C ARG A 98 -2.50 -10.76 11.78
N GLN A 99 -3.41 -10.76 12.77
CA GLN A 99 -3.81 -11.97 13.49
C GLN A 99 -4.52 -12.98 12.58
N MET A 100 -5.21 -12.51 11.56
CA MET A 100 -5.86 -13.34 10.54
C MET A 100 -4.89 -13.81 9.45
N GLY A 101 -3.63 -13.33 9.43
CA GLY A 101 -2.66 -13.64 8.37
C GLY A 101 -2.94 -12.96 7.03
N ILE A 102 -3.79 -11.94 7.00
CA ILE A 102 -4.17 -11.21 5.79
C ILE A 102 -3.07 -10.20 5.44
N ILE A 103 -2.64 -10.18 4.19
CA ILE A 103 -1.71 -9.16 3.67
C ILE A 103 -2.39 -7.81 3.63
N THR A 104 -1.74 -6.81 4.23
CA THR A 104 -2.28 -5.46 4.38
C THR A 104 -1.51 -4.44 3.54
N ILE A 105 -2.25 -3.56 2.86
CA ILE A 105 -1.72 -2.40 2.15
C ILE A 105 -2.37 -1.16 2.74
N VAL A 106 -1.60 -0.17 3.18
CA VAL A 106 -2.14 1.14 3.59
C VAL A 106 -1.98 2.13 2.44
N ASP A 107 -3.11 2.58 1.92
CA ASP A 107 -3.16 3.55 0.82
C ASP A 107 -3.12 4.97 1.38
N CYS A 108 -1.90 5.45 1.60
CA CYS A 108 -1.62 6.76 2.18
C CYS A 108 -1.01 7.76 1.19
N LEU A 109 -0.56 7.30 0.02
CA LEU A 109 0.06 8.12 -1.02
C LEU A 109 1.11 9.11 -0.46
N HIS A 110 1.91 8.65 0.47
CA HIS A 110 2.94 9.48 1.10
C HIS A 110 4.07 9.81 0.12
N GLY A 111 4.57 11.03 0.22
CA GLY A 111 5.69 11.51 -0.58
C GLY A 111 6.32 12.73 0.09
N GLY A 112 7.50 13.14 -0.39
CA GLY A 112 8.19 14.28 0.17
C GLY A 112 9.70 14.24 -0.05
N LEU A 113 10.41 15.10 0.67
CA LEU A 113 11.87 15.09 0.71
C LEU A 113 12.39 13.85 1.44
N PRO A 114 13.60 13.37 1.13
CA PRO A 114 14.13 12.11 1.71
C PRO A 114 14.07 12.05 3.24
N THR A 115 14.38 13.14 3.93
CA THR A 115 14.35 13.22 5.41
C THR A 115 12.95 13.07 5.99
N THR A 116 11.93 13.60 5.31
CA THR A 116 10.52 13.47 5.72
C THR A 116 10.01 12.05 5.44
N VAL A 117 10.40 11.51 4.29
CA VAL A 117 9.94 10.19 3.84
C VAL A 117 10.48 9.06 4.72
N SER A 118 11.67 9.22 5.33
CA SER A 118 12.23 8.23 6.25
C SER A 118 11.34 7.99 7.48
N ALA A 119 10.63 9.01 7.96
CA ALA A 119 9.70 8.86 9.08
C ALA A 119 8.54 7.90 8.78
N PHE A 120 8.15 7.75 7.52
CA PHE A 120 7.10 6.80 7.13
C PHE A 120 7.53 5.35 7.32
N ALA A 121 8.83 5.04 7.16
CA ALA A 121 9.36 3.71 7.44
C ALA A 121 9.19 3.34 8.93
N ASP A 122 9.41 4.29 9.83
CA ASP A 122 9.20 4.07 11.26
C ASP A 122 7.73 3.80 11.58
N VAL A 123 6.82 4.51 10.90
CA VAL A 123 5.37 4.36 11.10
C VAL A 123 4.86 3.02 10.58
N TYR A 124 5.28 2.56 9.39
CA TYR A 124 4.61 1.46 8.71
C TYR A 124 5.42 0.16 8.67
N PHE A 125 6.75 0.20 8.88
CA PHE A 125 7.59 -0.97 8.65
C PHE A 125 8.30 -1.49 9.90
N LYS A 126 8.41 -0.69 10.97
CA LYS A 126 9.06 -1.15 12.19
C LYS A 126 8.18 -2.17 12.93
N PRO A 127 8.75 -3.28 13.44
CA PRO A 127 7.98 -4.39 14.03
C PRO A 127 7.05 -4.00 15.19
N ARG A 128 7.38 -2.93 15.92
CA ARG A 128 6.60 -2.45 17.08
C ARG A 128 5.65 -1.30 16.74
N SER A 129 5.59 -0.89 15.48
CA SER A 129 4.67 0.20 15.10
C SER A 129 3.22 -0.25 15.22
N PRO A 130 2.34 0.57 15.81
CA PRO A 130 0.91 0.30 15.85
C PRO A 130 0.29 0.22 14.44
N LEU A 131 0.78 1.07 13.52
CA LEU A 131 0.33 1.12 12.11
C LEU A 131 1.12 0.18 11.19
N LEU A 132 1.77 -0.85 11.74
CA LEU A 132 2.55 -1.81 10.97
C LEU A 132 1.71 -2.41 9.84
N ALA A 133 2.16 -2.26 8.59
CA ALA A 133 1.53 -2.79 7.39
C ALA A 133 2.49 -3.66 6.58
N ASP A 134 1.97 -4.49 5.67
CA ASP A 134 2.81 -5.26 4.76
C ASP A 134 3.32 -4.42 3.60
N ALA A 135 2.53 -3.44 3.16
CA ALA A 135 2.95 -2.46 2.16
C ALA A 135 2.22 -1.13 2.34
N ILE A 136 2.78 -0.07 1.73
CA ILE A 136 2.15 1.25 1.63
C ILE A 136 2.17 1.76 0.18
N THR A 137 1.32 2.74 -0.11
CA THR A 137 1.38 3.48 -1.37
C THR A 137 2.24 4.74 -1.22
N LEU A 138 3.01 5.06 -2.25
CA LEU A 138 3.92 6.20 -2.30
C LEU A 138 3.64 7.09 -3.51
N LEU A 139 3.72 8.40 -3.31
CA LEU A 139 3.54 9.40 -4.37
C LEU A 139 4.92 9.99 -4.79
N PRO A 140 5.38 9.76 -6.01
CA PRO A 140 6.73 10.16 -6.46
C PRO A 140 6.80 11.59 -7.02
N TYR A 141 5.96 12.52 -6.55
CA TYR A 141 5.91 13.90 -7.07
C TYR A 141 7.24 14.65 -6.92
N TYR A 142 7.98 14.39 -5.82
CA TYR A 142 9.32 14.93 -5.59
C TYR A 142 10.43 14.18 -6.35
N GLY A 143 10.04 13.33 -7.30
CA GLY A 143 10.93 12.44 -8.05
C GLY A 143 11.03 11.05 -7.38
N ALA A 144 10.97 9.98 -8.17
CA ALA A 144 10.98 8.61 -7.64
C ALA A 144 12.25 8.29 -6.81
N ARG A 145 13.37 8.95 -7.08
CA ARG A 145 14.63 8.78 -6.32
C ARG A 145 14.55 9.30 -4.89
N SER A 146 13.65 10.27 -4.59
CA SER A 146 13.45 10.76 -3.22
C SER A 146 12.87 9.68 -2.29
N LEU A 147 12.24 8.66 -2.86
CA LEU A 147 11.65 7.54 -2.14
C LEU A 147 12.64 6.42 -1.81
N GLY A 148 13.91 6.54 -2.25
CA GLY A 148 14.90 5.46 -2.12
C GLY A 148 15.12 4.99 -0.69
N GLY A 149 15.15 5.89 0.28
CA GLY A 149 15.30 5.56 1.70
C GLY A 149 14.16 4.67 2.22
N VAL A 150 12.91 5.11 2.08
CA VAL A 150 11.75 4.35 2.54
C VAL A 150 11.58 3.02 1.80
N ILE A 151 11.94 2.96 0.52
CA ILE A 151 11.93 1.72 -0.25
C ILE A 151 12.93 0.72 0.34
N ASN A 152 14.18 1.15 0.58
CA ASN A 152 15.20 0.29 1.19
C ASN A 152 14.78 -0.18 2.58
N ASP A 153 14.20 0.71 3.39
CA ASP A 153 13.68 0.34 4.72
C ASP A 153 12.54 -0.69 4.63
N ALA A 154 11.66 -0.54 3.65
CA ALA A 154 10.62 -1.54 3.39
C ALA A 154 11.25 -2.91 3.06
N LEU A 155 12.17 -2.95 2.09
CA LEU A 155 12.84 -4.18 1.66
C LEU A 155 13.59 -4.84 2.80
N ASN A 156 14.35 -4.08 3.59
CA ASN A 156 15.10 -4.57 4.74
C ASN A 156 14.20 -5.18 5.85
N ASN A 157 12.92 -4.79 5.89
CA ASN A 157 11.94 -5.31 6.83
C ASN A 157 10.99 -6.35 6.20
N GLY A 158 11.30 -6.88 5.01
CA GLY A 158 10.43 -7.82 4.28
C GLY A 158 9.07 -7.24 3.90
N ARG A 159 9.01 -5.91 3.70
CA ARG A 159 7.82 -5.14 3.36
C ARG A 159 7.85 -4.70 1.90
N GLY A 160 6.71 -4.21 1.42
CA GLY A 160 6.58 -3.72 0.06
C GLY A 160 6.11 -2.28 -0.05
N VAL A 161 6.23 -1.76 -1.26
CA VAL A 161 5.70 -0.44 -1.60
C VAL A 161 4.98 -0.49 -2.96
N PHE A 162 3.95 0.34 -3.10
CA PHE A 162 3.27 0.60 -4.37
C PHE A 162 3.50 2.05 -4.75
N ILE A 163 4.23 2.30 -5.83
CA ILE A 163 4.54 3.66 -6.29
C ILE A 163 3.51 4.08 -7.33
N ALA A 164 2.83 5.21 -7.11
CA ALA A 164 1.90 5.77 -8.09
C ALA A 164 2.65 6.17 -9.37
N SER A 165 2.30 5.56 -10.49
CA SER A 165 2.95 5.79 -11.79
C SER A 165 1.97 6.33 -12.83
N LEU A 166 0.89 5.62 -13.10
CA LEU A 166 -0.17 6.04 -13.99
C LEU A 166 -1.50 5.75 -13.33
N THR A 167 -2.14 6.77 -12.79
CA THR A 167 -3.38 6.63 -11.99
C THR A 167 -4.63 6.75 -12.86
N SER A 168 -5.78 6.25 -12.37
CA SER A 168 -7.04 6.17 -13.13
C SER A 168 -7.75 7.51 -13.33
N ASN A 169 -7.44 8.51 -12.51
CA ASN A 169 -8.07 9.81 -12.58
C ASN A 169 -7.58 10.59 -13.83
N GLN A 170 -8.51 11.23 -14.52
CA GLN A 170 -8.25 11.93 -15.79
C GLN A 170 -7.23 13.07 -15.65
N GLU A 171 -7.25 13.78 -14.53
CA GLU A 171 -6.37 14.92 -14.24
C GLU A 171 -4.89 14.48 -14.16
N GLY A 172 -4.63 13.25 -13.76
CA GLY A 172 -3.28 12.69 -13.65
C GLY A 172 -2.56 12.58 -14.99
N ALA A 173 -3.30 12.41 -16.08
CA ALA A 173 -2.73 12.17 -17.40
C ALA A 173 -1.77 13.29 -17.85
N SER A 174 -2.12 14.56 -17.63
CA SER A 174 -1.31 15.72 -18.04
C SER A 174 0.09 15.73 -17.40
N LEU A 175 0.21 15.24 -16.15
CA LEU A 175 1.49 15.13 -15.45
C LEU A 175 2.21 13.82 -15.80
N GLN A 176 1.49 12.72 -15.73
CA GLN A 176 2.09 11.37 -15.77
C GLN A 176 2.55 10.98 -17.19
N THR A 177 1.90 11.50 -18.23
CA THR A 177 2.29 11.30 -19.64
C THR A 177 3.22 12.39 -20.17
N ALA A 178 3.49 13.46 -19.39
CA ALA A 178 4.43 14.51 -19.79
C ALA A 178 5.82 13.96 -20.09
N ILE A 179 6.50 14.55 -21.06
CA ILE A 179 7.84 14.14 -21.49
C ILE A 179 8.91 14.82 -20.62
N ARG A 180 9.75 14.01 -20.02
CA ARG A 180 10.85 14.47 -19.17
C ARG A 180 11.91 15.22 -20.00
N GLN A 181 12.27 16.41 -19.55
CA GLN A 181 13.25 17.27 -20.22
C GLN A 181 14.68 17.05 -19.68
N ALA A 182 14.85 16.35 -18.56
CA ALA A 182 16.13 16.15 -17.90
C ALA A 182 16.24 14.79 -17.21
N GLY A 183 17.47 14.46 -16.79
CA GLY A 183 17.78 13.26 -16.01
C GLY A 183 17.88 11.99 -16.85
N GLU A 184 18.03 10.86 -16.17
CA GLU A 184 18.33 9.54 -16.76
C GLU A 184 17.31 9.11 -17.84
N TYR A 185 16.04 9.46 -17.67
CA TYR A 185 14.97 9.07 -18.59
C TYR A 185 14.48 10.27 -19.44
N LYS A 186 15.39 11.18 -19.85
CA LYS A 186 15.06 12.27 -20.77
C LYS A 186 14.43 11.72 -22.05
N GLY A 187 13.36 12.38 -22.54
CA GLY A 187 12.63 11.96 -23.74
C GLY A 187 11.60 10.84 -23.51
N ARG A 188 11.47 10.32 -22.29
CA ARG A 188 10.44 9.36 -21.89
C ARG A 188 9.39 10.04 -21.01
N THR A 189 8.22 9.40 -20.87
CA THR A 189 7.17 9.93 -20.00
C THR A 189 7.58 9.92 -18.51
N VAL A 190 6.92 10.72 -17.71
CA VAL A 190 7.09 10.70 -16.23
C VAL A 190 6.78 9.31 -15.71
N ALA A 191 5.65 8.72 -16.10
CA ALA A 191 5.25 7.36 -15.68
C ALA A 191 6.30 6.30 -16.04
N TYR A 192 6.88 6.37 -17.26
CA TYR A 192 7.97 5.47 -17.65
C TYR A 192 9.18 5.58 -16.71
N GLY A 193 9.58 6.81 -16.38
CA GLY A 193 10.73 7.04 -15.50
C GLY A 193 10.49 6.50 -14.08
N ILE A 194 9.25 6.58 -13.58
CA ILE A 194 8.86 6.02 -12.29
C ILE A 194 8.93 4.49 -12.34
N ALA A 195 8.32 3.87 -13.36
CA ALA A 195 8.31 2.42 -13.53
C ALA A 195 9.72 1.84 -13.66
N SER A 196 10.58 2.49 -14.46
CA SER A 196 11.98 2.09 -14.61
C SER A 196 12.79 2.22 -13.31
N THR A 197 12.46 3.22 -12.47
CA THR A 197 13.09 3.37 -11.15
C THR A 197 12.64 2.24 -10.22
N ALA A 198 11.36 1.90 -10.19
CA ALA A 198 10.84 0.78 -9.40
C ALA A 198 11.50 -0.57 -9.81
N GLN A 199 11.64 -0.79 -11.11
CA GLN A 199 12.30 -2.00 -11.65
C GLN A 199 13.73 -2.16 -11.14
N LYS A 200 14.47 -1.07 -10.92
CA LYS A 200 15.86 -1.16 -10.42
C LYS A 200 15.93 -1.75 -9.01
N PHE A 201 14.96 -1.45 -8.15
CA PHE A 201 14.89 -2.02 -6.80
C PHE A 201 14.53 -3.52 -6.80
N ASN A 202 13.86 -4.00 -7.85
CA ASN A 202 13.51 -5.42 -8.00
C ASN A 202 14.57 -6.22 -8.79
N LYS A 203 15.68 -5.59 -9.18
CA LYS A 203 16.72 -6.27 -9.96
C LYS A 203 17.34 -7.42 -9.15
N GLY A 204 17.32 -8.62 -9.74
CA GLY A 204 17.85 -9.85 -9.11
C GLY A 204 16.78 -10.69 -8.41
N ASN A 205 15.53 -10.28 -8.40
CA ASN A 205 14.41 -11.12 -7.95
C ASN A 205 13.95 -12.03 -9.10
N ASP A 206 13.88 -13.34 -8.84
CA ASP A 206 13.41 -14.33 -9.83
C ASP A 206 11.86 -14.44 -9.86
N GLY A 207 11.13 -13.67 -9.07
CA GLY A 207 9.69 -13.68 -8.95
C GLY A 207 9.07 -12.29 -8.86
N MET A 208 7.92 -12.19 -8.20
CA MET A 208 7.27 -10.91 -7.94
C MET A 208 8.13 -10.07 -7.00
N GLY A 209 8.52 -8.87 -7.44
CA GLY A 209 9.27 -7.92 -6.62
C GLY A 209 8.41 -7.26 -5.56
N SER A 210 9.06 -6.75 -4.52
CA SER A 210 8.41 -6.03 -3.41
C SER A 210 8.18 -4.54 -3.69
N VAL A 211 8.73 -4.00 -4.78
CA VAL A 211 8.48 -2.64 -5.27
C VAL A 211 7.52 -2.71 -6.45
N CYS A 212 6.26 -2.43 -6.16
CA CYS A 212 5.15 -2.53 -7.10
C CYS A 212 4.77 -1.15 -7.66
N LEU A 213 3.95 -1.15 -8.68
CA LEU A 213 3.37 0.06 -9.24
C LEU A 213 1.87 0.13 -8.95
N LEU A 214 1.40 1.29 -8.53
CA LEU A 214 0.00 1.65 -8.63
C LEU A 214 -0.21 2.14 -10.06
N TYR A 215 -0.68 1.23 -10.89
CA TYR A 215 -0.86 1.44 -12.32
C TYR A 215 -2.27 1.04 -12.71
N THR A 216 -2.97 1.93 -13.39
CA THR A 216 -4.30 1.64 -13.90
C THR A 216 -4.21 1.23 -15.36
N SER A 217 -4.60 0.00 -15.63
CA SER A 217 -5.02 -0.42 -16.96
C SER A 217 -6.48 0.01 -17.15
N PRO A 218 -6.90 0.53 -18.31
CA PRO A 218 -8.29 0.87 -18.55
C PRO A 218 -9.14 -0.39 -18.35
N SER A 219 -9.94 -0.39 -17.26
CA SER A 219 -10.90 -1.43 -16.97
C SER A 219 -11.97 -1.46 -18.07
N PRO A 220 -12.51 -2.61 -18.45
CA PRO A 220 -13.68 -2.68 -19.32
C PRO A 220 -14.86 -1.85 -18.79
N ARG A 221 -14.97 -1.66 -17.47
CA ARG A 221 -15.99 -0.81 -16.83
C ARG A 221 -15.73 0.69 -17.09
N ASP A 222 -14.49 1.11 -17.13
CA ASP A 222 -14.13 2.52 -17.37
C ASP A 222 -14.39 2.93 -18.82
N ARG A 223 -14.42 1.96 -19.75
CA ARG A 223 -14.78 2.18 -21.17
C ARG A 223 -16.28 2.38 -21.39
N SER A 224 -17.13 1.92 -20.47
CA SER A 224 -18.60 2.03 -20.59
C SER A 224 -19.16 3.35 -20.09
N VAL A 225 -18.38 4.15 -19.36
CA VAL A 225 -18.80 5.44 -18.79
C VAL A 225 -18.42 6.64 -19.68
N SER A 226 -17.64 6.42 -20.74
CA SER A 226 -17.17 7.47 -21.67
C SER A 226 -17.95 7.52 -23.00
N ARG A 227 -19.24 7.20 -22.98
CA ARG A 227 -20.16 7.43 -24.13
C ARG A 227 -21.31 8.34 -23.74
#